data_70efc3f3bbd90f1298c753ed674b465f
#
_entry.id   70efc3f3bbd90f1298c753ed674b465f
#
_cell.length_a   1.000
_cell.length_b   1.000
_cell.length_c   1.000
_cell.angle_alpha   90.00
_cell.angle_beta   90.00
_cell.angle_gamma   90.00
#
_symmetry.space_group_name_H-M   'P 1'
#
loop_
_entity.id
_entity.type
_entity.pdbx_description
1 polymer ?
#
loop_
_entity_poly.entity_id
_entity_poly.type
_entity_poly.pdbx_seq_one_letter_code
_entity_poly.pdbx_strand_id
1 'polypeptide(L)'
;MNFTLYTSNSAGKLSNCIYPNKAVITDETSLELAAKFDHVTASYKDFYRSNANFIEADNIPLDCDNDHSDDEREWITPIEVAMEFPNVAFAVVYSRNHMKPKGNKSARPRFHIYFPIQAVKDSSVYAQLKQRIAVAFPYFDNNALDSARLLFGVDNP
;
A
#
# COMPACT_ATOMS: atom_id res chain seq x y z
N MET A 1 10.64 10.56 8.17
CA MET A 1 9.60 9.51 8.23
C MET A 1 10.30 8.18 8.00
N ASN A 2 10.09 7.18 8.86
CA ASN A 2 10.75 5.89 8.72
C ASN A 2 9.73 4.77 8.81
N PHE A 3 9.77 3.84 7.85
CA PHE A 3 8.98 2.61 7.86
C PHE A 3 9.67 1.54 7.00
N THR A 4 9.18 0.32 7.04
CA THR A 4 9.84 -0.82 6.39
C THR A 4 8.94 -1.43 5.31
N LEU A 5 9.53 -1.70 4.15
CA LEU A 5 8.95 -2.54 3.11
C LEU A 5 9.80 -3.82 2.96
N TYR A 6 9.16 -4.89 2.51
CA TYR A 6 9.83 -6.14 2.19
C TYR A 6 9.57 -6.46 0.73
N THR A 7 10.63 -6.52 -0.08
CA THR A 7 10.50 -6.65 -1.53
C THR A 7 10.85 -8.06 -2.02
N SER A 8 10.22 -8.43 -3.11
CA SER A 8 10.63 -9.57 -3.92
C SER A 8 11.76 -9.19 -4.89
N ASN A 9 12.21 -10.14 -5.71
CA ASN A 9 13.15 -9.88 -6.80
C ASN A 9 12.45 -9.71 -8.16
N SER A 10 11.14 -9.48 -8.16
CA SER A 10 10.33 -9.40 -9.36
C SER A 10 9.25 -8.31 -9.23
N ALA A 11 8.68 -7.92 -10.37
CA ALA A 11 7.54 -7.01 -10.44
C ALA A 11 6.39 -7.67 -11.22
N GLY A 12 5.14 -7.44 -10.78
CA GLY A 12 3.94 -7.89 -11.46
C GLY A 12 3.60 -9.38 -11.31
N LYS A 13 4.16 -10.09 -10.32
CA LYS A 13 3.92 -11.53 -10.11
C LYS A 13 2.96 -11.79 -8.95
N LEU A 14 1.66 -11.87 -9.22
CA LEU A 14 0.63 -12.17 -8.23
C LEU A 14 0.87 -13.47 -7.45
N SER A 15 1.44 -14.49 -8.10
CA SER A 15 1.71 -15.81 -7.51
C SER A 15 2.95 -15.82 -6.60
N ASN A 16 3.75 -14.73 -6.56
CA ASN A 16 4.91 -14.70 -5.70
C ASN A 16 4.50 -14.54 -4.24
N CYS A 17 5.05 -15.39 -3.38
CA CYS A 17 4.83 -15.36 -1.93
C CYS A 17 6.12 -15.08 -1.13
N ILE A 18 7.27 -14.91 -1.79
CA ILE A 18 8.58 -14.75 -1.13
C ILE A 18 9.08 -13.31 -1.23
N TYR A 19 9.33 -12.68 -0.09
CA TYR A 19 9.75 -11.27 0.05
C TYR A 19 10.96 -11.17 0.98
N PRO A 20 12.17 -11.51 0.51
CA PRO A 20 13.34 -11.69 1.36
C PRO A 20 14.11 -10.39 1.64
N ASN A 21 13.86 -9.32 0.87
CA ASN A 21 14.69 -8.13 0.94
C ASN A 21 14.03 -7.07 1.82
N LYS A 22 14.67 -6.72 2.92
CA LYS A 22 14.23 -5.63 3.80
C LYS A 22 14.71 -4.29 3.27
N ALA A 23 13.78 -3.36 3.03
CA ALA A 23 14.04 -1.99 2.64
C ALA A 23 13.52 -1.02 3.73
N VAL A 24 14.42 -0.28 4.35
CA VAL A 24 14.05 0.78 5.30
C VAL A 24 13.84 2.07 4.50
N ILE A 25 12.65 2.61 4.56
CA ILE A 25 12.26 3.82 3.84
C ILE A 25 12.49 5.02 4.74
N THR A 26 13.42 5.87 4.34
CA THR A 26 13.80 7.10 5.07
C THR A 26 13.51 8.36 4.28
N ASP A 27 13.46 8.24 2.95
CA ASP A 27 13.31 9.32 1.99
C ASP A 27 12.64 8.82 0.69
N GLU A 28 12.43 9.73 -0.24
CA GLU A 28 11.82 9.46 -1.55
C GLU A 28 12.65 8.46 -2.36
N THR A 29 13.97 8.60 -2.38
CA THR A 29 14.86 7.70 -3.14
C THR A 29 14.77 6.25 -2.66
N SER A 30 14.76 6.03 -1.36
CA SER A 30 14.62 4.68 -0.78
C SER A 30 13.25 4.08 -1.09
N LEU A 31 12.19 4.90 -1.12
CA LEU A 31 10.85 4.47 -1.51
C LEU A 31 10.78 4.10 -3.00
N GLU A 32 11.30 4.95 -3.88
CA GLU A 32 11.36 4.67 -5.32
C GLU A 32 12.06 3.35 -5.63
N LEU A 33 13.22 3.10 -5.00
CA LEU A 33 13.98 1.88 -5.20
C LEU A 33 13.20 0.64 -4.78
N ALA A 34 12.52 0.70 -3.62
CA ALA A 34 11.72 -0.41 -3.11
C ALA A 34 10.45 -0.64 -3.95
N ALA A 35 9.77 0.43 -4.36
CA ALA A 35 8.51 0.38 -5.09
C ALA A 35 8.63 -0.14 -6.53
N LYS A 36 9.85 -0.28 -7.08
CA LYS A 36 10.08 -0.95 -8.37
C LYS A 36 9.79 -2.44 -8.34
N PHE A 37 9.81 -3.05 -7.16
CA PHE A 37 9.55 -4.48 -6.97
C PHE A 37 8.20 -4.72 -6.33
N ASP A 38 7.63 -5.90 -6.56
CA ASP A 38 6.49 -6.34 -5.78
C ASP A 38 6.91 -6.40 -4.31
N HIS A 39 6.08 -5.84 -3.43
CA HIS A 39 6.44 -5.69 -2.03
C HIS A 39 5.25 -5.88 -1.09
N VAL A 40 5.57 -6.06 0.18
CA VAL A 40 4.64 -6.14 1.30
C VAL A 40 5.11 -5.22 2.42
N THR A 41 4.22 -4.90 3.34
CA THR A 41 4.47 -3.97 4.44
C THR A 41 4.71 -4.67 5.77
N ALA A 42 4.65 -5.99 5.78
CA ALA A 42 4.89 -6.80 6.97
C ALA A 42 6.05 -7.77 6.73
N SER A 43 6.75 -8.13 7.82
CA SER A 43 7.64 -9.29 7.81
C SER A 43 6.86 -10.58 8.06
N TYR A 44 7.34 -11.66 7.47
CA TYR A 44 6.72 -12.99 7.56
C TYR A 44 7.77 -14.03 7.90
N LYS A 45 7.33 -15.07 8.63
CA LYS A 45 8.15 -16.23 8.90
C LYS A 45 8.64 -16.86 7.58
N ASP A 46 9.93 -17.16 7.51
CA ASP A 46 10.61 -17.71 6.33
C ASP A 46 10.41 -16.85 5.06
N PHE A 47 10.19 -15.53 5.24
CA PHE A 47 9.87 -14.57 4.17
C PHE A 47 8.62 -14.92 3.35
N TYR A 48 7.83 -15.89 3.80
CA TYR A 48 6.67 -16.39 3.07
C TYR A 48 5.40 -15.64 3.47
N ARG A 49 4.85 -14.86 2.53
CA ARG A 49 3.66 -14.02 2.70
C ARG A 49 2.41 -14.87 2.94
N SER A 50 1.90 -14.83 4.15
CA SER A 50 0.58 -15.36 4.53
C SER A 50 0.13 -14.73 5.85
N ASN A 51 -1.17 -14.71 6.11
CA ASN A 51 -1.68 -14.22 7.40
C ASN A 51 -1.14 -15.02 8.59
N ALA A 52 -0.96 -16.33 8.42
CA ALA A 52 -0.44 -17.21 9.46
C ALA A 52 1.05 -16.98 9.78
N ASN A 53 1.81 -16.46 8.82
CA ASN A 53 3.25 -16.20 8.96
C ASN A 53 3.57 -14.78 9.37
N PHE A 54 2.57 -13.92 9.58
CA PHE A 54 2.78 -12.53 9.98
C PHE A 54 3.62 -12.42 11.25
N ILE A 55 4.61 -11.55 11.23
CA ILE A 55 5.48 -11.24 12.38
C ILE A 55 5.21 -9.84 12.88
N GLU A 56 5.43 -8.83 12.05
CA GLU A 56 5.23 -7.42 12.41
C GLU A 56 5.09 -6.52 11.18
N ALA A 57 4.45 -5.37 11.39
CA ALA A 57 4.39 -4.27 10.42
C ALA A 57 4.51 -2.94 11.14
N ASP A 58 5.20 -1.97 10.52
CA ASP A 58 5.40 -0.61 11.02
C ASP A 58 4.79 0.47 10.12
N ASN A 59 3.97 0.07 9.19
CA ASN A 59 3.18 0.96 8.34
C ASN A 59 1.88 0.29 7.89
N ILE A 60 0.90 1.12 7.54
CA ILE A 60 -0.39 0.67 6.99
C ILE A 60 -0.44 1.08 5.52
N PRO A 61 -0.45 0.12 4.56
CA PRO A 61 -0.69 0.39 3.16
C PRO A 61 -2.19 0.43 2.88
N LEU A 62 -2.63 1.38 2.09
CA LEU A 62 -3.98 1.43 1.55
C LEU A 62 -3.94 1.76 0.07
N ASP A 63 -4.88 1.21 -0.68
CA ASP A 63 -5.06 1.48 -2.10
C ASP A 63 -6.17 2.52 -2.30
N CYS A 64 -5.96 3.44 -3.24
CA CYS A 64 -6.98 4.33 -3.75
C CYS A 64 -7.02 4.21 -5.27
N ASP A 65 -7.97 3.44 -5.78
CA ASP A 65 -8.18 3.22 -7.22
C ASP A 65 -9.24 4.18 -7.82
N ASN A 66 -9.93 4.96 -6.97
CA ASN A 66 -11.03 5.84 -7.37
C ASN A 66 -12.16 5.12 -8.13
N ASP A 67 -12.37 3.84 -7.79
CA ASP A 67 -13.42 3.00 -8.43
C ASP A 67 -14.81 3.23 -7.82
N HIS A 68 -14.91 4.07 -6.76
CA HIS A 68 -16.15 4.43 -6.08
C HIS A 68 -17.05 5.35 -6.91
N SER A 69 -16.50 6.12 -7.87
CA SER A 69 -17.26 7.01 -8.74
C SER A 69 -16.66 7.14 -10.13
N ASP A 70 -17.51 7.35 -11.14
CA ASP A 70 -17.12 7.72 -12.49
C ASP A 70 -17.13 9.25 -12.72
N ASP A 71 -17.55 10.04 -11.73
CA ASP A 71 -17.46 11.50 -11.75
C ASP A 71 -16.08 11.94 -11.27
N GLU A 72 -15.31 12.60 -12.16
CA GLU A 72 -13.96 13.09 -11.87
C GLU A 72 -13.89 14.04 -10.66
N ARG A 73 -14.99 14.75 -10.36
CA ARG A 73 -15.07 15.67 -9.22
C ARG A 73 -15.11 14.95 -7.87
N GLU A 74 -15.39 13.66 -7.87
CA GLU A 74 -15.44 12.82 -6.68
C GLU A 74 -14.15 12.00 -6.50
N TRP A 75 -13.20 12.10 -7.44
CA TRP A 75 -11.93 11.39 -7.30
C TRP A 75 -11.03 12.03 -6.24
N ILE A 76 -10.39 11.17 -5.51
CA ILE A 76 -9.43 11.54 -4.47
C ILE A 76 -8.02 11.52 -5.08
N THR A 77 -7.25 12.54 -4.75
CA THR A 77 -5.82 12.64 -5.05
C THR A 77 -5.02 12.65 -3.74
N PRO A 78 -3.69 12.54 -3.78
CA PRO A 78 -2.88 12.69 -2.57
C PRO A 78 -3.07 14.03 -1.85
N ILE A 79 -3.52 15.08 -2.54
CA ILE A 79 -3.80 16.40 -1.94
C ILE A 79 -5.01 16.31 -1.02
N GLU A 80 -6.11 15.69 -1.47
CA GLU A 80 -7.30 15.50 -0.64
C GLU A 80 -6.99 14.62 0.57
N VAL A 81 -6.17 13.56 0.39
CA VAL A 81 -5.72 12.75 1.53
C VAL A 81 -4.92 13.60 2.53
N ALA A 82 -4.02 14.48 2.07
CA ALA A 82 -3.29 15.37 2.96
C ALA A 82 -4.20 16.35 3.73
N MET A 83 -5.30 16.77 3.12
CA MET A 83 -6.30 17.62 3.79
C MET A 83 -7.09 16.87 4.86
N GLU A 84 -7.40 15.60 4.63
CA GLU A 84 -8.08 14.73 5.61
C GLU A 84 -7.18 14.32 6.77
N PHE A 85 -5.87 14.23 6.54
CA PHE A 85 -4.86 13.83 7.53
C PHE A 85 -3.81 14.93 7.77
N PRO A 86 -4.20 16.14 8.22
CA PRO A 86 -3.33 17.33 8.20
C PRO A 86 -2.09 17.24 9.10
N ASN A 87 -2.08 16.32 10.08
CA ASN A 87 -0.99 16.15 11.04
C ASN A 87 -0.39 14.74 11.01
N VAL A 88 -0.68 13.98 9.97
CA VAL A 88 -0.20 12.60 9.81
C VAL A 88 0.79 12.54 8.65
N ALA A 89 1.99 12.05 8.92
CA ALA A 89 2.96 11.79 7.86
C ALA A 89 2.54 10.53 7.08
N PHE A 90 2.61 10.59 5.76
CA PHE A 90 2.41 9.44 4.88
C PHE A 90 3.29 9.56 3.63
N ALA A 91 3.47 8.45 2.94
CA ALA A 91 4.13 8.40 1.65
C ALA A 91 3.16 7.89 0.58
N VAL A 92 3.39 8.27 -0.67
CA VAL A 92 2.55 7.91 -1.81
C VAL A 92 3.41 7.31 -2.91
N VAL A 93 2.89 6.25 -3.54
CA VAL A 93 3.42 5.69 -4.78
C VAL A 93 2.27 5.61 -5.77
N TYR A 94 2.41 6.22 -6.93
CA TYR A 94 1.44 6.06 -8.00
C TYR A 94 1.45 4.63 -8.53
N SER A 95 0.28 4.03 -8.66
CA SER A 95 0.18 2.65 -9.13
C SER A 95 0.53 2.54 -10.62
N ARG A 96 0.90 1.35 -11.07
CA ARG A 96 1.17 1.07 -12.51
C ARG A 96 0.00 1.40 -13.44
N ASN A 97 -1.22 1.51 -12.88
CA ASN A 97 -2.43 1.88 -13.61
C ASN A 97 -2.84 3.34 -13.41
N HIS A 98 -1.97 4.17 -12.78
CA HIS A 98 -2.23 5.59 -12.61
C HIS A 98 -2.46 6.28 -13.96
N MET A 99 -3.57 7.03 -14.08
CA MET A 99 -4.00 7.72 -15.29
C MET A 99 -4.09 6.83 -16.55
N LYS A 100 -4.39 5.53 -16.36
CA LYS A 100 -4.63 4.57 -17.44
C LYS A 100 -6.03 3.95 -17.30
N PRO A 101 -6.68 3.59 -18.41
CA PRO A 101 -7.91 2.79 -18.35
C PRO A 101 -7.63 1.42 -17.71
N LYS A 102 -8.58 0.91 -16.91
CA LYS A 102 -8.49 -0.41 -16.26
C LYS A 102 -9.86 -1.09 -16.33
N GLY A 103 -9.97 -2.17 -17.10
CA GLY A 103 -11.25 -2.81 -17.36
C GLY A 103 -12.23 -1.85 -18.06
N ASN A 104 -13.42 -1.67 -17.49
CA ASN A 104 -14.43 -0.73 -17.96
C ASN A 104 -14.31 0.68 -17.36
N LYS A 105 -13.28 0.93 -16.54
CA LYS A 105 -13.06 2.22 -15.88
C LYS A 105 -12.14 3.12 -16.70
N SER A 106 -12.48 4.41 -16.78
CA SER A 106 -11.66 5.44 -17.43
C SER A 106 -10.31 5.62 -16.75
N ALA A 107 -9.40 6.31 -17.45
CA ALA A 107 -8.15 6.77 -16.84
C ALA A 107 -8.44 7.69 -15.65
N ARG A 108 -7.85 7.39 -14.50
CA ARG A 108 -8.08 8.13 -13.24
C ARG A 108 -6.88 8.02 -12.30
N PRO A 109 -6.77 8.91 -11.29
CA PRO A 109 -5.73 8.79 -10.27
C PRO A 109 -5.83 7.45 -9.55
N ARG A 110 -4.70 6.70 -9.49
CA ARG A 110 -4.58 5.46 -8.72
C ARG A 110 -3.25 5.45 -8.01
N PHE A 111 -3.27 5.21 -6.71
CA PHE A 111 -2.06 5.26 -5.90
C PHE A 111 -2.18 4.37 -4.66
N HIS A 112 -1.01 3.98 -4.15
CA HIS A 112 -0.84 3.38 -2.83
C HIS A 112 -0.39 4.44 -1.85
N ILE A 113 -0.88 4.36 -0.64
CA ILE A 113 -0.47 5.25 0.44
C ILE A 113 0.05 4.41 1.61
N TYR A 114 1.10 4.89 2.26
CA TYR A 114 1.74 4.23 3.40
C TYR A 114 1.69 5.17 4.59
N PHE A 115 0.99 4.76 5.65
CA PHE A 115 0.96 5.47 6.93
C PHE A 115 1.93 4.81 7.90
N PRO A 116 3.08 5.43 8.24
CA PRO A 116 3.95 4.93 9.29
C PRO A 116 3.22 4.86 10.62
N ILE A 117 3.39 3.76 11.33
CA ILE A 117 2.80 3.51 12.65
C ILE A 117 3.84 2.91 13.59
N GLN A 118 3.54 2.89 14.88
CA GLN A 118 4.28 2.04 15.80
C GLN A 118 4.11 0.57 15.39
N ALA A 119 5.20 -0.21 15.47
CA ALA A 119 5.18 -1.60 15.04
C ALA A 119 4.08 -2.42 15.74
N VAL A 120 3.31 -3.15 14.94
CA VAL A 120 2.24 -4.05 15.38
C VAL A 120 2.68 -5.48 15.10
N LYS A 121 2.57 -6.36 16.13
CA LYS A 121 3.01 -7.76 16.08
C LYS A 121 1.86 -8.78 16.05
N ASP A 122 0.63 -8.32 15.98
CA ASP A 122 -0.58 -9.13 15.89
C ASP A 122 -1.27 -8.90 14.55
N SER A 123 -1.46 -9.95 13.75
CA SER A 123 -2.04 -9.87 12.41
C SER A 123 -3.50 -9.40 12.43
N SER A 124 -4.28 -9.79 13.45
CA SER A 124 -5.68 -9.38 13.55
C SER A 124 -5.82 -7.93 13.99
N VAL A 125 -4.97 -7.46 14.89
CA VAL A 125 -4.89 -6.02 15.25
C VAL A 125 -4.50 -5.19 14.04
N TYR A 126 -3.51 -5.64 13.26
CA TYR A 126 -3.08 -4.95 12.05
C TYR A 126 -4.20 -4.88 10.99
N ALA A 127 -4.91 -5.98 10.74
CA ALA A 127 -6.07 -6.00 9.83
C ALA A 127 -7.20 -5.09 10.32
N GLN A 128 -7.49 -5.07 11.63
CA GLN A 128 -8.50 -4.18 12.22
C GLN A 128 -8.16 -2.70 12.06
N LEU A 129 -6.89 -2.31 12.18
CA LEU A 129 -6.46 -0.93 11.94
C LEU A 129 -6.76 -0.50 10.49
N LYS A 130 -6.44 -1.33 9.51
CA LYS A 130 -6.79 -1.08 8.10
C LYS A 130 -8.30 -0.93 7.90
N GLN A 131 -9.08 -1.84 8.46
CA GLN A 131 -10.54 -1.81 8.37
C GLN A 131 -11.13 -0.55 8.97
N ARG A 132 -10.64 -0.10 10.12
CA ARG A 132 -11.10 1.15 10.76
C ARG A 132 -10.84 2.37 9.88
N ILE A 133 -9.67 2.44 9.24
CA ILE A 133 -9.36 3.54 8.32
C ILE A 133 -10.28 3.48 7.09
N ALA A 134 -10.47 2.30 6.48
CA ALA A 134 -11.33 2.15 5.32
C ALA A 134 -12.81 2.45 5.61
N VAL A 135 -13.31 2.17 6.82
CA VAL A 135 -14.66 2.54 7.26
C VAL A 135 -14.78 4.05 7.44
N ALA A 136 -13.78 4.70 8.04
CA ALA A 136 -13.76 6.15 8.25
C ALA A 136 -13.57 6.93 6.93
N PHE A 137 -12.85 6.36 5.97
CA PHE A 137 -12.52 6.95 4.68
C PHE A 137 -12.84 5.96 3.54
N PRO A 138 -14.12 5.89 3.09
CA PRO A 138 -14.62 4.86 2.17
C PRO A 138 -14.03 4.89 0.76
N TYR A 139 -13.25 5.91 0.40
CA TYR A 139 -12.54 5.97 -0.87
C TYR A 139 -11.31 5.06 -0.94
N PHE A 140 -10.83 4.51 0.19
CA PHE A 140 -9.84 3.45 0.18
C PHE A 140 -10.47 2.10 -0.16
N ASP A 141 -9.75 1.30 -0.95
CA ASP A 141 -10.26 0.01 -1.42
C ASP A 141 -10.40 -1.02 -0.29
N ASN A 142 -11.57 -1.64 -0.20
CA ASN A 142 -11.85 -2.69 0.78
C ASN A 142 -11.11 -4.01 0.50
N ASN A 143 -10.56 -4.20 -0.68
CA ASN A 143 -9.90 -5.46 -1.10
C ASN A 143 -8.48 -5.63 -0.53
N ALA A 144 -7.97 -4.66 0.21
CA ALA A 144 -6.58 -4.58 0.64
C ALA A 144 -6.39 -4.64 2.16
N LEU A 145 -7.37 -5.15 2.91
CA LEU A 145 -7.45 -4.97 4.35
C LEU A 145 -6.92 -6.14 5.19
N ASP A 146 -6.46 -7.22 4.57
CA ASP A 146 -5.82 -8.33 5.29
C ASP A 146 -4.35 -8.01 5.66
N SER A 147 -3.75 -8.84 6.50
CA SER A 147 -2.37 -8.66 6.96
C SER A 147 -1.30 -9.14 5.97
N ALA A 148 -1.70 -9.70 4.82
CA ALA A 148 -0.83 -10.27 3.81
C ALA A 148 -0.98 -9.63 2.42
N ARG A 149 -1.35 -8.36 2.38
CA ARG A 149 -1.53 -7.62 1.11
C ARG A 149 -0.22 -7.48 0.35
N LEU A 150 -0.25 -7.87 -0.93
CA LEU A 150 0.77 -7.61 -1.92
C LEU A 150 0.50 -6.27 -2.63
N LEU A 151 1.54 -5.48 -2.81
CA LEU A 151 1.55 -4.30 -3.65
C LEU A 151 2.48 -4.56 -4.84
N PHE A 152 1.98 -4.27 -6.03
CA PHE A 152 2.76 -4.51 -7.25
C PHE A 152 3.82 -3.44 -7.46
N GLY A 153 4.98 -3.88 -7.96
CA GLY A 153 6.04 -2.99 -8.39
C GLY A 153 5.62 -2.09 -9.55
N VAL A 154 6.24 -0.91 -9.61
CA VAL A 154 5.97 0.15 -10.59
C VAL A 154 7.27 0.57 -11.27
N ASP A 155 7.28 0.70 -12.59
CA ASP A 155 8.50 1.07 -13.33
C ASP A 155 8.96 2.52 -13.02
N ASN A 156 8.00 3.42 -12.81
CA ASN A 156 8.23 4.81 -12.43
C ASN A 156 7.31 5.15 -11.25
N PRO A 157 7.74 4.81 -10.04
CA PRO A 157 6.94 5.04 -8.84
C PRO A 157 6.82 6.51 -8.45
#